data_a2f0bb141b7a2300259ba21dbdd5fcad
#
_entry.id   a2f0bb141b7a2300259ba21dbdd5fcad
#
_cell.length_a   1.000
_cell.length_b   1.000
_cell.length_c   1.000
_cell.angle_alpha   90.00
_cell.angle_beta   90.00
_cell.angle_gamma   90.00
#
_symmetry.space_group_name_H-M   'P 1'
#
loop_
_entity.id
_entity.type
_entity.pdbx_description
1 polymer ?
#
loop_
_entity_poly.entity_id
_entity_poly.type
_entity_poly.pdbx_seq_one_letter_code
_entity_poly.pdbx_strand_id
1 'polypeptide(L)'
;MPNQKKEPSWKNKLHEIIYEADTPSGKLFDVVLLIFILLSIVLVMLESVDYIGNKYYGILNILEWIITILFTFEYIARIICVKKPKAYIFSFYGIIDFLSTIPKYLSLFFVGTHSLVAIRALRLLRVFRILKLTRYIGESTNFGRALKRSRVKVAVFLSFVLVLCIILGTVMYLIEGDKDSGFSSIPRSVYWAIVTLTTVGYGDTAPVSALGQSIASLIMILGYGIIAIPTGIVTSEMTKSERNNIPKNTQSCTNCMESYHTDDAQFCHKCGHPL
;
A
#
# COMPACT_ATOMS: atom_id res chain seq x y z
N MET A 1 44.04 6.64 26.98
CA MET A 1 43.45 5.29 27.11
C MET A 1 42.70 5.01 25.81
N PRO A 2 43.07 4.03 25.00
CA PRO A 2 42.39 3.74 23.75
C PRO A 2 40.99 3.16 24.03
N ASN A 3 39.99 3.78 23.47
CA ASN A 3 38.59 3.42 23.54
C ASN A 3 38.43 2.03 22.88
N GLN A 4 38.32 0.98 23.68
CA GLN A 4 38.01 -0.36 23.17
C GLN A 4 36.62 -0.28 22.54
N LYS A 5 36.54 -0.27 21.20
CA LYS A 5 35.30 -0.55 20.46
C LYS A 5 34.83 -1.94 20.90
N LYS A 6 33.87 -2.00 21.84
CA LYS A 6 33.17 -3.23 22.14
C LYS A 6 32.65 -3.80 20.82
N GLU A 7 33.05 -5.01 20.47
CA GLU A 7 32.47 -5.70 19.32
C GLU A 7 30.94 -5.68 19.43
N PRO A 8 30.23 -5.32 18.35
CA PRO A 8 28.80 -5.24 18.41
C PRO A 8 28.24 -6.62 18.77
N SER A 9 27.42 -6.67 19.83
CA SER A 9 26.70 -7.89 20.21
C SER A 9 26.03 -8.50 18.98
N TRP A 10 25.96 -9.84 18.88
CA TRP A 10 25.29 -10.54 17.77
C TRP A 10 23.88 -9.98 17.49
N LYS A 11 23.15 -9.51 18.51
CA LYS A 11 21.85 -8.84 18.38
C LYS A 11 21.95 -7.53 17.61
N ASN A 12 23.04 -6.77 17.80
CA ASN A 12 23.24 -5.50 17.09
C ASN A 12 23.57 -5.77 15.61
N LYS A 13 24.37 -6.79 15.31
CA LYS A 13 24.63 -7.22 13.91
C LYS A 13 23.34 -7.69 13.22
N LEU A 14 22.52 -8.45 13.94
CA LEU A 14 21.22 -8.91 13.39
C LEU A 14 20.24 -7.74 13.22
N HIS A 15 20.24 -6.77 14.13
CA HIS A 15 19.45 -5.54 14.01
C HIS A 15 19.87 -4.73 12.78
N GLU A 16 21.17 -4.56 12.56
CA GLU A 16 21.73 -3.88 11.39
C GLU A 16 21.25 -4.53 10.08
N ILE A 17 21.35 -5.87 9.97
CA ILE A 17 20.90 -6.61 8.77
C ILE A 17 19.39 -6.46 8.53
N ILE A 18 18.57 -6.45 9.58
CA ILE A 18 17.10 -6.48 9.45
C ILE A 18 16.48 -5.08 9.32
N TYR A 19 17.13 -4.04 9.87
CA TYR A 19 16.56 -2.69 9.96
C TYR A 19 17.33 -1.62 9.20
N GLU A 20 18.60 -1.87 8.83
CA GLU A 20 19.42 -0.90 8.13
C GLU A 20 19.63 -1.32 6.66
N ALA A 21 18.80 -0.75 5.79
CA ALA A 21 18.86 -1.01 4.35
C ALA A 21 20.11 -0.41 3.65
N ASP A 22 20.93 0.38 4.36
CA ASP A 22 22.10 1.04 3.80
C ASP A 22 23.32 0.11 3.69
N THR A 23 23.35 -0.97 4.46
CA THR A 23 24.42 -1.96 4.42
C THR A 23 24.23 -2.97 3.29
N PRO A 24 25.33 -3.52 2.68
CA PRO A 24 25.20 -4.54 1.64
C PRO A 24 24.43 -5.79 2.10
N SER A 25 24.59 -6.19 3.36
CA SER A 25 23.87 -7.32 3.97
C SER A 25 22.40 -7.02 4.19
N GLY A 26 22.06 -5.79 4.60
CA GLY A 26 20.67 -5.34 4.73
C GLY A 26 19.95 -5.27 3.39
N LYS A 27 20.61 -4.72 2.35
CA LYS A 27 20.07 -4.72 0.98
C LYS A 27 19.80 -6.12 0.47
N LEU A 28 20.73 -7.06 0.68
CA LEU A 28 20.53 -8.45 0.27
C LEU A 28 19.36 -9.08 1.01
N PHE A 29 19.25 -8.88 2.32
CA PHE A 29 18.14 -9.38 3.13
C PHE A 29 16.80 -8.84 2.61
N ASP A 30 16.72 -7.54 2.34
CA ASP A 30 15.52 -6.89 1.83
C ASP A 30 15.12 -7.41 0.45
N VAL A 31 16.07 -7.55 -0.48
CA VAL A 31 15.80 -8.10 -1.82
C VAL A 31 15.31 -9.54 -1.74
N VAL A 32 15.98 -10.38 -0.93
CA VAL A 32 15.57 -11.78 -0.74
C VAL A 32 14.16 -11.86 -0.15
N LEU A 33 13.87 -11.06 0.87
CA LEU A 33 12.56 -11.03 1.49
C LEU A 33 11.48 -10.53 0.51
N LEU A 34 11.79 -9.52 -0.31
CA LEU A 34 10.90 -9.02 -1.38
C LEU A 34 10.57 -10.13 -2.38
N ILE A 35 11.58 -10.90 -2.82
CA ILE A 35 11.36 -12.03 -3.74
C ILE A 35 10.42 -13.07 -3.10
N PHE A 36 10.60 -13.43 -1.82
CA PHE A 36 9.72 -14.37 -1.14
C PHE A 36 8.30 -13.85 -0.96
N ILE A 37 8.13 -12.54 -0.73
CA ILE A 37 6.80 -11.91 -0.68
C ILE A 37 6.12 -12.03 -2.06
N LEU A 38 6.78 -11.66 -3.14
CA LEU A 38 6.25 -11.76 -4.49
C LEU A 38 5.93 -13.22 -4.86
N LEU A 39 6.82 -14.14 -4.56
CA LEU A 39 6.60 -15.55 -4.79
C LEU A 39 5.39 -16.06 -4.01
N SER A 40 5.20 -15.63 -2.75
CA SER A 40 4.03 -16.01 -1.95
C SER A 40 2.72 -15.52 -2.56
N ILE A 41 2.73 -14.32 -3.17
CA ILE A 41 1.54 -13.77 -3.85
C ILE A 41 1.22 -14.62 -5.09
N VAL A 42 2.24 -14.94 -5.89
CA VAL A 42 2.08 -15.79 -7.09
C VAL A 42 1.53 -17.17 -6.69
N LEU A 43 2.01 -17.78 -5.61
CA LEU A 43 1.49 -19.06 -5.12
C LEU A 43 0.01 -18.98 -4.73
N VAL A 44 -0.41 -17.91 -4.05
CA VAL A 44 -1.83 -17.71 -3.69
C VAL A 44 -2.67 -17.53 -4.97
N MET A 45 -2.18 -16.80 -5.96
CA MET A 45 -2.86 -16.65 -7.25
C MET A 45 -2.99 -17.98 -7.98
N LEU A 46 -1.92 -18.77 -8.05
CA LEU A 46 -1.96 -20.11 -8.68
C LEU A 46 -2.90 -21.08 -7.94
N GLU A 47 -2.93 -21.04 -6.61
CA GLU A 47 -3.84 -21.85 -5.80
C GLU A 47 -5.32 -21.46 -6.02
N SER A 48 -5.60 -20.22 -6.41
CA SER A 48 -6.96 -19.74 -6.67
C SER A 48 -7.54 -20.25 -8.00
N VAL A 49 -6.72 -20.76 -8.91
CA VAL A 49 -7.15 -21.34 -10.20
C VAL A 49 -7.49 -22.81 -9.97
N ASP A 50 -8.77 -23.17 -10.06
CA ASP A 50 -9.29 -24.51 -9.71
C ASP A 50 -8.51 -25.66 -10.36
N TYR A 51 -8.17 -25.53 -11.65
CA TYR A 51 -7.41 -26.55 -12.37
C TYR A 51 -6.00 -26.75 -11.80
N ILE A 52 -5.28 -25.65 -11.52
CA ILE A 52 -3.90 -25.67 -11.00
C ILE A 52 -3.90 -26.05 -9.53
N GLY A 53 -4.81 -25.46 -8.76
CA GLY A 53 -4.95 -25.70 -7.32
C GLY A 53 -5.22 -27.16 -7.00
N ASN A 54 -6.09 -27.84 -7.77
CA ASN A 54 -6.39 -29.25 -7.58
C ASN A 54 -5.26 -30.16 -8.09
N LYS A 55 -4.71 -29.89 -9.27
CA LYS A 55 -3.69 -30.75 -9.89
C LYS A 55 -2.35 -30.71 -9.15
N TYR A 56 -1.93 -29.54 -8.66
CA TYR A 56 -0.62 -29.33 -8.03
C TYR A 56 -0.72 -29.03 -6.53
N TYR A 57 -1.82 -29.37 -5.89
CA TYR A 57 -2.08 -29.08 -4.47
C TYR A 57 -0.92 -29.45 -3.55
N GLY A 58 -0.32 -30.63 -3.72
CA GLY A 58 0.78 -31.09 -2.88
C GLY A 58 2.02 -30.17 -2.97
N ILE A 59 2.41 -29.79 -4.19
CA ILE A 59 3.58 -28.92 -4.42
C ILE A 59 3.31 -27.51 -3.89
N LEU A 60 2.15 -26.94 -4.22
CA LEU A 60 1.75 -25.61 -3.76
C LEU A 60 1.71 -25.53 -2.22
N ASN A 61 1.17 -26.55 -1.59
CA ASN A 61 1.10 -26.62 -0.13
C ASN A 61 2.48 -26.73 0.53
N ILE A 62 3.42 -27.50 -0.06
CA ILE A 62 4.80 -27.58 0.44
C ILE A 62 5.51 -26.23 0.30
N LEU A 63 5.44 -25.60 -0.87
CA LEU A 63 6.04 -24.28 -1.11
C LEU A 63 5.47 -23.23 -0.16
N GLU A 64 4.18 -23.27 0.09
CA GLU A 64 3.53 -22.37 1.04
C GLU A 64 4.03 -22.59 2.48
N TRP A 65 4.23 -23.85 2.90
CA TRP A 65 4.83 -24.14 4.20
C TRP A 65 6.26 -23.59 4.31
N ILE A 66 7.09 -23.77 3.28
CA ILE A 66 8.46 -23.22 3.26
C ILE A 66 8.43 -21.72 3.46
N ILE A 67 7.60 -21.00 2.69
CA ILE A 67 7.49 -19.52 2.80
C ILE A 67 6.94 -19.10 4.16
N THR A 68 5.94 -19.82 4.70
CA THR A 68 5.37 -19.51 6.02
C THR A 68 6.41 -19.67 7.13
N ILE A 69 7.22 -20.73 7.07
CA ILE A 69 8.30 -20.98 8.03
C ILE A 69 9.37 -19.87 7.92
N LEU A 70 9.77 -19.48 6.70
CA LEU A 70 10.71 -18.37 6.48
C LEU A 70 10.18 -17.05 7.08
N PHE A 71 8.92 -16.70 6.84
CA PHE A 71 8.31 -15.51 7.43
C PHE A 71 8.16 -15.61 8.96
N THR A 72 7.98 -16.80 9.51
CA THR A 72 7.96 -17.02 10.94
C THR A 72 9.34 -16.75 11.55
N PHE A 73 10.40 -17.27 10.94
CA PHE A 73 11.76 -16.99 11.38
C PHE A 73 12.09 -15.50 11.29
N GLU A 74 11.71 -14.84 10.20
CA GLU A 74 11.89 -13.41 10.03
C GLU A 74 11.15 -12.62 11.12
N TYR A 75 9.89 -12.95 11.43
CA TYR A 75 9.12 -12.31 12.49
C TYR A 75 9.75 -12.48 13.87
N ILE A 76 10.18 -13.71 14.19
CA ILE A 76 10.87 -14.02 15.47
C ILE A 76 12.20 -13.24 15.54
N ALA A 77 12.98 -13.21 14.47
CA ALA A 77 14.24 -12.47 14.43
C ALA A 77 14.03 -10.98 14.69
N ARG A 78 12.99 -10.38 14.11
CA ARG A 78 12.59 -8.99 14.35
C ARG A 78 12.23 -8.73 15.82
N ILE A 79 11.46 -9.62 16.43
CA ILE A 79 11.08 -9.51 17.85
C ILE A 79 12.31 -9.55 18.76
N ILE A 80 13.29 -10.41 18.46
CA ILE A 80 14.52 -10.59 19.27
C ILE A 80 15.44 -9.37 19.15
N CYS A 81 15.48 -8.71 17.99
CA CYS A 81 16.36 -7.57 17.71
C CYS A 81 15.88 -6.26 18.31
N VAL A 82 14.60 -6.13 18.65
CA VAL A 82 14.02 -4.88 19.15
C VAL A 82 14.18 -4.79 20.66
N LYS A 83 14.57 -3.61 21.18
CA LYS A 83 14.69 -3.35 22.63
C LYS A 83 13.36 -3.45 23.39
N LYS A 84 12.21 -3.18 22.73
CA LYS A 84 10.86 -3.24 23.31
C LYS A 84 9.97 -4.19 22.47
N PRO A 85 10.05 -5.52 22.68
CA PRO A 85 9.33 -6.51 21.88
C PRO A 85 7.81 -6.30 21.85
N LYS A 86 7.20 -5.98 22.98
CA LYS A 86 5.75 -5.71 23.07
C LYS A 86 5.32 -4.54 22.19
N ALA A 87 6.09 -3.46 22.14
CA ALA A 87 5.80 -2.31 21.30
C ALA A 87 5.86 -2.67 19.81
N TYR A 88 6.77 -3.55 19.41
CA TYR A 88 6.85 -4.04 18.05
C TYR A 88 5.65 -4.93 17.68
N ILE A 89 5.29 -5.91 18.52
CA ILE A 89 4.19 -6.84 18.28
C ILE A 89 2.87 -6.09 18.04
N PHE A 90 2.60 -5.03 18.81
CA PHE A 90 1.40 -4.19 18.65
C PHE A 90 1.57 -3.03 17.67
N SER A 91 2.71 -2.90 17.00
CA SER A 91 2.91 -1.93 15.93
C SER A 91 2.22 -2.38 14.64
N PHE A 92 1.99 -1.41 13.75
CA PHE A 92 1.41 -1.69 12.42
C PHE A 92 2.18 -2.79 11.67
N TYR A 93 3.51 -2.72 11.64
CA TYR A 93 4.35 -3.73 10.98
C TYR A 93 4.35 -5.07 11.71
N GLY A 94 4.35 -5.08 13.03
CA GLY A 94 4.28 -6.31 13.83
C GLY A 94 2.96 -7.07 13.62
N ILE A 95 1.84 -6.34 13.51
CA ILE A 95 0.52 -6.92 13.21
C ILE A 95 0.51 -7.51 11.79
N ILE A 96 1.08 -6.81 10.80
CA ILE A 96 1.20 -7.34 9.43
C ILE A 96 2.02 -8.63 9.39
N ASP A 97 3.17 -8.66 10.07
CA ASP A 97 4.02 -9.84 10.12
C ASP A 97 3.30 -11.02 10.76
N PHE A 98 2.57 -10.79 11.85
CA PHE A 98 1.73 -11.79 12.50
C PHE A 98 0.61 -12.30 11.60
N LEU A 99 -0.18 -11.40 11.00
CA LEU A 99 -1.27 -11.76 10.07
C LEU A 99 -0.77 -12.49 8.82
N SER A 100 0.48 -12.28 8.43
CA SER A 100 1.10 -12.96 7.28
C SER A 100 1.41 -14.42 7.56
N THR A 101 1.58 -14.82 8.82
CA THR A 101 2.02 -16.16 9.24
C THR A 101 0.88 -16.98 9.84
N ILE A 102 0.06 -16.37 10.71
CA ILE A 102 -0.93 -17.07 11.53
C ILE A 102 -1.98 -17.87 10.75
N PRO A 103 -2.50 -17.43 9.58
CA PRO A 103 -3.56 -18.16 8.88
C PRO A 103 -3.20 -19.60 8.52
N LYS A 104 -1.92 -19.85 8.19
CA LYS A 104 -1.46 -21.19 7.85
C LYS A 104 -1.43 -22.11 9.07
N TYR A 105 -1.02 -21.60 10.21
CA TYR A 105 -1.03 -22.37 11.47
C TYR A 105 -2.46 -22.62 11.96
N LEU A 106 -3.34 -21.61 11.86
CA LEU A 106 -4.75 -21.79 12.22
C LEU A 106 -5.42 -22.86 11.35
N SER A 107 -5.05 -22.98 10.09
CA SER A 107 -5.62 -24.02 9.21
C SER A 107 -5.36 -25.45 9.71
N LEU A 108 -4.32 -25.71 10.53
CA LEU A 108 -4.05 -26.99 11.15
C LEU A 108 -5.07 -27.34 12.24
N PHE A 109 -5.54 -26.34 12.99
CA PHE A 109 -6.49 -26.55 14.09
C PHE A 109 -7.92 -26.77 13.60
N PHE A 110 -8.25 -26.24 12.40
CA PHE A 110 -9.59 -26.37 11.82
C PHE A 110 -9.75 -27.58 10.89
N VAL A 111 -8.75 -28.44 10.77
CA VAL A 111 -8.84 -29.71 10.05
C VAL A 111 -9.79 -30.65 10.82
N GLY A 112 -10.99 -30.86 10.30
CA GLY A 112 -11.99 -31.74 10.93
C GLY A 112 -13.27 -31.07 11.43
N THR A 113 -13.35 -29.75 11.44
CA THR A 113 -14.58 -29.01 11.71
C THR A 113 -15.39 -28.82 10.42
N HIS A 114 -16.72 -28.89 10.49
CA HIS A 114 -17.66 -28.77 9.36
C HIS A 114 -17.65 -27.41 8.64
N SER A 115 -16.71 -26.52 8.94
CA SER A 115 -16.67 -25.18 8.38
C SER A 115 -15.67 -25.05 7.23
N LEU A 116 -16.00 -25.58 6.06
CA LEU A 116 -15.28 -25.33 4.80
C LEU A 116 -15.17 -23.82 4.50
N VAL A 117 -16.13 -23.02 4.97
CA VAL A 117 -16.15 -21.56 4.84
C VAL A 117 -15.04 -20.91 5.65
N ALA A 118 -14.80 -21.35 6.90
CA ALA A 118 -13.72 -20.81 7.74
C ALA A 118 -12.33 -21.11 7.13
N ILE A 119 -12.12 -22.30 6.57
CA ILE A 119 -10.86 -22.64 5.90
C ILE A 119 -10.63 -21.77 4.67
N ARG A 120 -11.68 -21.47 3.89
CA ARG A 120 -11.59 -20.53 2.75
C ARG A 120 -11.28 -19.11 3.21
N ALA A 121 -11.91 -18.65 4.29
CA ALA A 121 -11.65 -17.32 4.85
C ALA A 121 -10.19 -17.17 5.34
N LEU A 122 -9.67 -18.19 6.05
CA LEU A 122 -8.26 -18.23 6.48
C LEU A 122 -7.29 -18.21 5.28
N ARG A 123 -7.68 -18.86 4.17
CA ARG A 123 -6.89 -18.81 2.93
C ARG A 123 -6.84 -17.41 2.36
N LEU A 124 -7.96 -16.65 2.36
CA LEU A 124 -8.01 -15.28 1.89
C LEU A 124 -7.14 -14.32 2.76
N LEU A 125 -7.03 -14.59 4.07
CA LEU A 125 -6.17 -13.77 4.94
C LEU A 125 -4.69 -13.78 4.54
N ARG A 126 -4.25 -14.77 3.76
CA ARG A 126 -2.86 -14.82 3.24
C ARG A 126 -2.53 -13.64 2.32
N VAL A 127 -3.53 -12.98 1.72
CA VAL A 127 -3.32 -11.77 0.91
C VAL A 127 -2.66 -10.64 1.71
N PHE A 128 -2.82 -10.61 3.03
CA PHE A 128 -2.16 -9.61 3.88
C PHE A 128 -0.62 -9.65 3.82
N ARG A 129 -0.03 -10.76 3.29
CA ARG A 129 1.41 -10.82 3.01
C ARG A 129 1.88 -9.71 2.08
N ILE A 130 1.03 -9.23 1.16
CA ILE A 130 1.34 -8.10 0.28
C ILE A 130 1.63 -6.81 1.08
N LEU A 131 1.00 -6.65 2.25
CA LEU A 131 1.23 -5.48 3.10
C LEU A 131 2.66 -5.41 3.66
N LYS A 132 3.42 -6.53 3.66
CA LYS A 132 4.85 -6.51 3.99
C LYS A 132 5.64 -5.62 3.03
N LEU A 133 5.16 -5.43 1.79
CA LEU A 133 5.78 -4.52 0.82
C LEU A 133 5.79 -3.06 1.29
N THR A 134 4.85 -2.65 2.14
CA THR A 134 4.77 -1.26 2.64
C THR A 134 6.05 -0.81 3.36
N ARG A 135 6.84 -1.75 3.87
CA ARG A 135 8.12 -1.47 4.52
C ARG A 135 9.20 -1.02 3.53
N TYR A 136 9.15 -1.53 2.31
CA TYR A 136 10.17 -1.26 1.27
C TYR A 136 9.88 0.01 0.48
N ILE A 137 8.70 0.60 0.67
CA ILE A 137 8.32 1.84 0.01
C ILE A 137 8.81 3.02 0.87
N GLY A 138 10.13 3.10 1.10
CA GLY A 138 10.74 4.16 1.93
C GLY A 138 10.46 5.59 1.42
N GLU A 139 10.38 5.79 0.10
CA GLU A 139 9.98 7.06 -0.52
C GLU A 139 8.49 7.38 -0.35
N SER A 140 7.68 6.40 0.07
CA SER A 140 6.25 6.62 0.33
C SER A 140 5.99 7.64 1.45
N THR A 141 6.99 7.94 2.28
CA THR A 141 6.87 8.98 3.32
C THR A 141 6.66 10.37 2.72
N ASN A 142 7.30 10.68 1.58
CA ASN A 142 7.11 11.94 0.86
C ASN A 142 5.75 11.97 0.19
N PHE A 143 5.37 10.90 -0.52
CA PHE A 143 4.06 10.75 -1.13
C PHE A 143 2.94 10.73 -0.08
N GLY A 144 3.08 9.97 1.01
CA GLY A 144 2.12 9.91 2.10
C GLY A 144 1.94 11.27 2.80
N ARG A 145 3.02 12.03 2.97
CA ARG A 145 2.97 13.40 3.50
C ARG A 145 2.27 14.36 2.55
N ALA A 146 2.56 14.29 1.25
CA ALA A 146 1.87 15.09 0.24
C ALA A 146 0.38 14.76 0.21
N LEU A 147 0.01 13.47 0.20
CA LEU A 147 -1.38 13.02 0.23
C LEU A 147 -2.11 13.48 1.50
N LYS A 148 -1.47 13.37 2.68
CA LYS A 148 -2.02 13.87 3.95
C LYS A 148 -2.25 15.39 3.95
N ARG A 149 -1.35 16.16 3.33
CA ARG A 149 -1.50 17.62 3.17
C ARG A 149 -2.61 17.96 2.17
N SER A 150 -2.75 17.16 1.11
CA SER A 150 -3.76 17.38 0.06
C SER A 150 -5.16 16.86 0.43
N ARG A 151 -5.29 16.06 1.50
CA ARG A 151 -6.52 15.29 1.82
C ARG A 151 -7.79 16.12 1.82
N VAL A 152 -7.76 17.33 2.37
CA VAL A 152 -8.93 18.22 2.44
C VAL A 152 -9.30 18.70 1.04
N LYS A 153 -8.33 19.14 0.25
CA LYS A 153 -8.54 19.62 -1.14
C LYS A 153 -9.08 18.49 -2.02
N VAL A 154 -8.50 17.29 -1.90
CA VAL A 154 -8.94 16.10 -2.64
C VAL A 154 -10.33 15.67 -2.19
N ALA A 155 -10.63 15.66 -0.89
CA ALA A 155 -11.96 15.30 -0.38
C ALA A 155 -13.05 16.26 -0.86
N VAL A 156 -12.81 17.56 -0.83
CA VAL A 156 -13.74 18.59 -1.36
C VAL A 156 -13.95 18.38 -2.85
N PHE A 157 -12.89 18.13 -3.61
CA PHE A 157 -12.99 17.87 -5.05
C PHE A 157 -13.79 16.58 -5.33
N LEU A 158 -13.50 15.48 -4.63
CA LEU A 158 -14.25 14.22 -4.78
C LEU A 158 -15.72 14.37 -4.43
N SER A 159 -16.04 15.15 -3.38
CA SER A 159 -17.44 15.47 -3.03
C SER A 159 -18.14 16.22 -4.14
N PHE A 160 -17.47 17.20 -4.76
CA PHE A 160 -17.99 17.92 -5.93
C PHE A 160 -18.25 16.96 -7.10
N VAL A 161 -17.29 16.09 -7.43
CA VAL A 161 -17.45 15.10 -8.50
C VAL A 161 -18.61 14.14 -8.22
N LEU A 162 -18.79 13.70 -6.96
CA LEU A 162 -19.90 12.84 -6.59
C LEU A 162 -21.25 13.52 -6.81
N VAL A 163 -21.40 14.79 -6.38
CA VAL A 163 -22.60 15.58 -6.63
C VAL A 163 -22.85 15.74 -8.13
N LEU A 164 -21.80 16.01 -8.90
CA LEU A 164 -21.88 16.11 -10.35
C LEU A 164 -22.35 14.78 -10.98
N CYS A 165 -21.83 13.62 -10.54
CA CYS A 165 -22.28 12.31 -10.99
C CYS A 165 -23.76 12.07 -10.70
N ILE A 166 -24.24 12.50 -9.53
CA ILE A 166 -25.67 12.37 -9.16
C ILE A 166 -26.52 13.21 -10.10
N ILE A 167 -26.14 14.46 -10.36
CA ILE A 167 -26.86 15.35 -11.27
C ILE A 167 -26.89 14.78 -12.68
N LEU A 168 -25.73 14.44 -13.24
CA LEU A 168 -25.60 13.92 -14.60
C LEU A 168 -26.31 12.57 -14.77
N GLY A 169 -26.18 11.68 -13.79
CA GLY A 169 -26.90 10.41 -13.77
C GLY A 169 -28.40 10.59 -13.74
N THR A 170 -28.91 11.55 -12.94
CA THR A 170 -30.34 11.85 -12.88
C THR A 170 -30.84 12.42 -14.21
N VAL A 171 -30.07 13.32 -14.84
CA VAL A 171 -30.41 13.86 -16.17
C VAL A 171 -30.49 12.73 -17.20
N MET A 172 -29.52 11.81 -17.21
CA MET A 172 -29.53 10.67 -18.14
C MET A 172 -30.69 9.71 -17.86
N TYR A 173 -31.05 9.48 -16.59
CA TYR A 173 -32.25 8.71 -16.24
C TYR A 173 -33.54 9.32 -16.82
N LEU A 174 -33.69 10.64 -16.72
CA LEU A 174 -34.87 11.34 -17.25
C LEU A 174 -34.96 11.27 -18.78
N ILE A 175 -33.81 11.21 -19.48
CA ILE A 175 -33.76 11.19 -20.95
C ILE A 175 -33.87 9.78 -21.51
N GLU A 176 -33.29 8.79 -20.84
CA GLU A 176 -33.11 7.42 -21.35
C GLU A 176 -33.91 6.37 -20.57
N GLY A 177 -34.52 6.71 -19.41
CA GLY A 177 -35.14 5.74 -18.51
C GLY A 177 -36.31 4.94 -19.10
N ASP A 178 -37.05 5.53 -20.05
CA ASP A 178 -38.17 4.88 -20.71
C ASP A 178 -37.73 4.06 -21.95
N LYS A 179 -36.41 3.97 -22.24
CA LYS A 179 -35.86 3.28 -23.38
C LYS A 179 -35.09 2.04 -22.93
N ASP A 180 -34.93 1.10 -23.84
CA ASP A 180 -34.13 -0.11 -23.56
C ASP A 180 -32.61 0.19 -23.65
N SER A 181 -32.16 1.10 -22.78
CA SER A 181 -30.81 1.67 -22.75
C SER A 181 -30.02 1.30 -21.50
N GLY A 182 -30.65 0.56 -20.57
CA GLY A 182 -30.04 0.16 -19.32
C GLY A 182 -30.12 1.21 -18.19
N PHE A 183 -30.64 2.43 -18.43
CA PHE A 183 -30.86 3.48 -17.42
C PHE A 183 -32.14 3.24 -16.59
N SER A 184 -32.25 2.04 -15.99
CA SER A 184 -33.47 1.57 -15.33
C SER A 184 -33.78 2.24 -13.97
N SER A 185 -32.86 2.99 -13.41
CA SER A 185 -33.02 3.69 -12.14
C SER A 185 -31.95 4.78 -11.96
N ILE A 186 -32.25 5.79 -11.10
CA ILE A 186 -31.26 6.84 -10.76
C ILE A 186 -29.93 6.26 -10.26
N PRO A 187 -29.90 5.31 -9.30
CA PRO A 187 -28.61 4.72 -8.85
C PRO A 187 -27.80 4.08 -9.99
N ARG A 188 -28.47 3.38 -10.91
CA ARG A 188 -27.78 2.77 -12.07
C ARG A 188 -27.26 3.82 -13.05
N SER A 189 -28.00 4.91 -13.22
CA SER A 189 -27.57 6.04 -14.04
C SER A 189 -26.40 6.81 -13.42
N VAL A 190 -26.39 6.94 -12.08
CA VAL A 190 -25.23 7.50 -11.35
C VAL A 190 -24.01 6.59 -11.47
N TYR A 191 -24.19 5.26 -11.37
CA TYR A 191 -23.13 4.30 -11.66
C TYR A 191 -22.54 4.51 -13.07
N TRP A 192 -23.40 4.63 -14.09
CA TRP A 192 -22.95 4.93 -15.44
C TRP A 192 -22.16 6.24 -15.53
N ALA A 193 -22.64 7.31 -14.86
CA ALA A 193 -21.94 8.59 -14.84
C ALA A 193 -20.55 8.48 -14.20
N ILE A 194 -20.42 7.72 -13.10
CA ILE A 194 -19.12 7.45 -12.45
C ILE A 194 -18.20 6.68 -13.42
N VAL A 195 -18.68 5.59 -14.01
CA VAL A 195 -17.91 4.75 -14.93
C VAL A 195 -17.45 5.55 -16.15
N THR A 196 -18.28 6.46 -16.65
CA THR A 196 -17.98 7.31 -17.81
C THR A 196 -16.97 8.41 -17.46
N LEU A 197 -17.20 9.16 -16.37
CA LEU A 197 -16.32 10.24 -15.94
C LEU A 197 -14.94 9.75 -15.49
N THR A 198 -14.87 8.52 -14.95
CA THR A 198 -13.59 7.87 -14.61
C THR A 198 -12.91 7.20 -15.79
N THR A 199 -13.48 7.29 -16.99
CA THR A 199 -12.98 6.70 -18.26
C THR A 199 -12.86 5.16 -18.25
N VAL A 200 -13.58 4.46 -17.37
CA VAL A 200 -13.60 2.98 -17.32
C VAL A 200 -14.40 2.41 -18.49
N GLY A 201 -15.66 2.88 -18.70
CA GLY A 201 -16.46 2.59 -19.87
C GLY A 201 -16.83 1.11 -20.07
N TYR A 202 -17.42 0.44 -19.07
CA TYR A 202 -17.81 -0.97 -19.20
C TYR A 202 -18.77 -1.27 -20.36
N GLY A 203 -19.56 -0.29 -20.80
CA GLY A 203 -20.49 -0.47 -21.92
C GLY A 203 -21.77 -1.26 -21.58
N ASP A 204 -21.99 -1.60 -20.32
CA ASP A 204 -23.18 -2.31 -19.83
C ASP A 204 -24.44 -1.43 -19.75
N THR A 205 -24.27 -0.12 -19.85
CA THR A 205 -25.30 0.91 -19.92
C THR A 205 -24.80 1.98 -20.87
N ALA A 206 -25.58 2.32 -21.90
CA ALA A 206 -25.22 3.32 -22.90
C ALA A 206 -26.46 4.03 -23.44
N PRO A 207 -26.41 5.35 -23.72
CA PRO A 207 -27.53 6.08 -24.27
C PRO A 207 -27.81 5.65 -25.70
N VAL A 208 -29.09 5.46 -26.03
CA VAL A 208 -29.55 5.05 -27.38
C VAL A 208 -30.18 6.20 -28.15
N SER A 209 -30.65 7.27 -27.48
CA SER A 209 -31.24 8.42 -28.14
C SER A 209 -30.18 9.43 -28.57
N ALA A 210 -30.45 10.16 -29.68
CA ALA A 210 -29.57 11.21 -30.18
C ALA A 210 -29.27 12.29 -29.12
N LEU A 211 -30.28 12.67 -28.31
CA LEU A 211 -30.12 13.64 -27.23
C LEU A 211 -29.23 13.07 -26.10
N GLY A 212 -29.50 11.83 -25.67
CA GLY A 212 -28.70 11.15 -24.66
C GLY A 212 -27.23 10.99 -25.09
N GLN A 213 -26.99 10.60 -26.35
CA GLN A 213 -25.64 10.48 -26.91
C GLN A 213 -24.90 11.82 -27.00
N SER A 214 -25.61 12.90 -27.33
CA SER A 214 -25.01 14.24 -27.38
C SER A 214 -24.58 14.69 -25.97
N ILE A 215 -25.42 14.48 -24.95
CA ILE A 215 -25.12 14.82 -23.55
C ILE A 215 -23.99 13.91 -23.05
N ALA A 216 -24.02 12.62 -23.35
CA ALA A 216 -22.96 11.69 -22.99
C ALA A 216 -21.59 12.12 -23.56
N SER A 217 -21.56 12.60 -24.80
CA SER A 217 -20.34 13.11 -25.44
C SER A 217 -19.76 14.30 -24.68
N LEU A 218 -20.61 15.23 -24.24
CA LEU A 218 -20.17 16.36 -23.39
C LEU A 218 -19.63 15.87 -22.03
N ILE A 219 -20.30 14.90 -21.41
CA ILE A 219 -19.88 14.32 -20.13
C ILE A 219 -18.51 13.63 -20.28
N MET A 220 -18.27 12.91 -21.38
CA MET A 220 -17.00 12.26 -21.66
C MET A 220 -15.85 13.28 -21.80
N ILE A 221 -16.09 14.39 -22.50
CA ILE A 221 -15.10 15.49 -22.62
C ILE A 221 -14.78 16.10 -21.24
N LEU A 222 -15.80 16.35 -20.42
CA LEU A 222 -15.61 16.84 -19.06
C LEU A 222 -14.80 15.88 -18.18
N GLY A 223 -14.95 14.57 -18.40
CA GLY A 223 -14.22 13.53 -17.67
C GLY A 223 -12.70 13.71 -17.73
N TYR A 224 -12.15 14.10 -18.87
CA TYR A 224 -10.70 14.37 -19.00
C TYR A 224 -10.24 15.50 -18.07
N GLY A 225 -11.01 16.60 -17.98
CA GLY A 225 -10.70 17.70 -17.08
C GLY A 225 -10.77 17.31 -15.61
N ILE A 226 -11.75 16.46 -15.27
CA ILE A 226 -11.95 15.99 -13.89
C ILE A 226 -10.78 15.15 -13.39
N ILE A 227 -10.17 14.29 -14.20
CA ILE A 227 -9.03 13.47 -13.79
C ILE A 227 -7.76 14.30 -13.58
N ALA A 228 -7.57 15.37 -14.33
CA ALA A 228 -6.38 16.23 -14.26
C ALA A 228 -6.26 16.98 -12.92
N ILE A 229 -7.38 17.36 -12.30
CA ILE A 229 -7.39 18.23 -11.10
C ILE A 229 -6.76 17.53 -9.87
N PRO A 230 -7.17 16.32 -9.45
CA PRO A 230 -6.53 15.63 -8.31
C PRO A 230 -5.05 15.39 -8.54
N THR A 231 -4.67 15.01 -9.76
CA THR A 231 -3.27 14.79 -10.12
C THR A 231 -2.48 16.08 -9.95
N GLY A 232 -2.97 17.21 -10.44
CA GLY A 232 -2.34 18.53 -10.28
C GLY A 232 -2.23 18.96 -8.81
N ILE A 233 -3.25 18.71 -7.99
CA ILE A 233 -3.22 19.01 -6.55
C ILE A 233 -2.11 18.25 -5.84
N VAL A 234 -2.04 16.91 -6.07
CA VAL A 234 -1.04 16.05 -5.43
C VAL A 234 0.37 16.41 -5.93
N THR A 235 0.57 16.60 -7.23
CA THR A 235 1.86 16.99 -7.82
C THR A 235 2.35 18.32 -7.26
N SER A 236 1.48 19.33 -7.16
CA SER A 236 1.83 20.63 -6.56
C SER A 236 2.30 20.50 -5.11
N GLU A 237 1.64 19.64 -4.29
CA GLU A 237 2.05 19.43 -2.90
C GLU A 237 3.36 18.60 -2.80
N MET A 238 3.60 17.67 -3.74
CA MET A 238 4.88 16.96 -3.82
C MET A 238 6.04 17.91 -4.12
N THR A 239 5.91 18.76 -5.15
CA THR A 239 6.94 19.74 -5.51
C THR A 239 7.23 20.74 -4.38
N LYS A 240 6.20 21.18 -3.65
CA LYS A 240 6.40 22.02 -2.44
C LYS A 240 7.13 21.28 -1.33
N SER A 241 6.87 19.97 -1.18
CA SER A 241 7.55 19.13 -0.19
C SER A 241 9.03 18.96 -0.52
N GLU A 242 9.39 18.80 -1.79
CA GLU A 242 10.77 18.69 -2.24
C GLU A 242 11.54 20.01 -2.06
N ARG A 243 10.95 21.16 -2.40
CA ARG A 243 11.57 22.47 -2.19
C ARG A 243 11.90 22.77 -0.72
N ASN A 244 11.12 22.21 0.20
CA ASN A 244 11.36 22.36 1.64
C ASN A 244 12.26 21.25 2.22
N ASN A 245 12.62 20.26 1.44
CA ASN A 245 13.52 19.19 1.84
C ASN A 245 14.94 19.56 1.43
N ILE A 246 15.56 20.44 2.22
CA ILE A 246 17.01 20.67 2.13
C ILE A 246 17.68 19.33 2.42
N PRO A 247 18.59 18.83 1.57
CA PRO A 247 19.32 17.60 1.83
C PRO A 247 19.95 17.67 3.21
N LYS A 248 19.65 16.71 4.06
CA LYS A 248 20.19 16.62 5.41
C LYS A 248 21.02 15.36 5.51
N ASN A 249 22.26 15.50 5.91
CA ASN A 249 23.12 14.37 6.21
C ASN A 249 22.82 13.79 7.61
N THR A 250 23.39 12.62 7.91
CA THR A 250 23.27 11.96 9.21
C THR A 250 24.28 12.47 10.25
N GLN A 251 25.02 13.53 9.95
CA GLN A 251 26.02 14.11 10.86
C GLN A 251 25.36 14.59 12.15
N SER A 252 25.87 14.12 13.28
CA SER A 252 25.36 14.47 14.61
C SER A 252 26.32 15.47 15.29
N CYS A 253 25.76 16.50 15.90
CA CYS A 253 26.52 17.49 16.66
C CYS A 253 27.09 16.82 17.93
N THR A 254 28.40 16.92 18.14
CA THR A 254 29.11 16.37 19.29
C THR A 254 28.71 17.04 20.62
N ASN A 255 28.21 18.29 20.57
CA ASN A 255 27.82 19.05 21.76
C ASN A 255 26.37 18.82 22.20
N CYS A 256 25.40 18.83 21.27
CA CYS A 256 23.97 18.75 21.62
C CYS A 256 23.26 17.52 21.04
N MET A 257 23.98 16.63 20.35
CA MET A 257 23.47 15.41 19.71
C MET A 257 22.34 15.64 18.68
N GLU A 258 22.20 16.89 18.19
CA GLU A 258 21.27 17.15 17.09
C GLU A 258 21.80 16.49 15.81
N SER A 259 20.94 15.76 15.13
CA SER A 259 21.21 15.10 13.85
C SER A 259 20.51 15.83 12.71
N TYR A 260 20.82 15.48 11.46
CA TYR A 260 20.22 16.05 10.25
C TYR A 260 20.65 17.50 9.94
N HIS A 261 21.95 17.69 9.77
CA HIS A 261 22.53 18.94 9.28
C HIS A 261 22.54 18.97 7.74
N THR A 262 22.62 20.15 7.13
CA THR A 262 22.83 20.27 5.69
C THR A 262 24.24 19.81 5.32
N ASP A 263 24.44 19.31 4.10
CA ASP A 263 25.75 18.78 3.66
C ASP A 263 26.88 19.82 3.69
N ASP A 264 26.52 21.11 3.62
CA ASP A 264 27.40 22.27 3.66
C ASP A 264 27.48 22.94 5.06
N ALA A 265 26.83 22.35 6.08
CA ALA A 265 26.80 22.92 7.41
C ALA A 265 28.18 22.87 8.10
N GLN A 266 28.74 24.03 8.42
CA GLN A 266 29.94 24.17 9.23
C GLN A 266 29.66 24.28 10.73
N PHE A 267 28.41 24.63 11.08
CA PHE A 267 27.96 24.81 12.46
C PHE A 267 26.61 24.16 12.70
N CYS A 268 26.42 23.64 13.89
CA CYS A 268 25.13 23.07 14.30
C CYS A 268 24.05 24.15 14.32
N HIS A 269 22.96 23.91 13.59
CA HIS A 269 21.83 24.85 13.48
C HIS A 269 21.09 25.06 14.82
N LYS A 270 21.29 24.18 15.82
CA LYS A 270 20.62 24.25 17.12
C LYS A 270 21.47 24.92 18.21
N CYS A 271 22.75 24.64 18.28
CA CYS A 271 23.61 25.13 19.35
C CYS A 271 24.81 25.97 18.89
N GLY A 272 25.00 26.14 17.57
CA GLY A 272 26.11 26.90 17.03
C GLY A 272 27.51 26.28 17.17
N HIS A 273 27.60 25.02 17.67
CA HIS A 273 28.88 24.35 17.81
C HIS A 273 29.43 23.95 16.41
N PRO A 274 30.73 24.06 16.14
CA PRO A 274 31.32 23.53 14.92
C PRO A 274 31.02 22.03 14.76
N LEU A 275 30.73 21.62 13.53
CA LEU A 275 30.39 20.23 13.17
C LEU A 275 31.61 19.43 12.71
#